data_576b47470de716d2621a030ed99bf40d
#
_entry.id   576b47470de716d2621a030ed99bf40d
#
_cell.length_a   1.000
_cell.length_b   1.000
_cell.length_c   1.000
_cell.angle_alpha   90.00
_cell.angle_beta   90.00
_cell.angle_gamma   90.00
#
_symmetry.space_group_name_H-M   'P 1'
#
loop_
_entity.id
_entity.type
_entity.pdbx_description
1 polymer ?
#
loop_
_entity_poly.entity_id
_entity_poly.type
_entity_poly.pdbx_seq_one_letter_code
_entity_poly.pdbx_strand_id
1 'polypeptide(L)'
;IKTAADSNSRWRPVGLGVMGLQDAFFRLRYPFDSKEAQDLSKRIQEEIYFYALETSCELAEKYGPHTAFNDTRASDGMLQFDLWGVQPTDTARWNALKARIKTSGLRNSLLIAIAPTATIASIVGSYESIEPMVSTLFKRETLSGEFLQVNKYLIHELKQLGLWNDHI
;
A
#
# COMPACT_ATOMS: atom_id res chain seq x y z
N ILE A 1 11.37 -26.91 -1.76
CA ILE A 1 12.62 -26.76 -2.52
C ILE A 1 13.62 -26.06 -1.62
N LYS A 2 14.80 -26.67 -1.39
CA LYS A 2 15.80 -26.20 -0.42
C LYS A 2 16.26 -24.77 -0.69
N THR A 3 16.59 -24.45 -1.94
CA THR A 3 17.03 -23.08 -2.35
C THR A 3 16.01 -22.00 -2.02
N ALA A 4 14.72 -22.27 -2.17
CA ALA A 4 13.67 -21.32 -1.80
C ALA A 4 13.58 -21.12 -0.28
N ALA A 5 13.69 -22.21 0.49
CA ALA A 5 13.71 -22.14 1.94
C ALA A 5 14.94 -21.37 2.47
N ASP A 6 16.12 -21.65 1.90
CA ASP A 6 17.37 -20.94 2.24
C ASP A 6 17.28 -19.45 1.92
N SER A 7 16.75 -19.10 0.75
CA SER A 7 16.52 -17.69 0.34
C SER A 7 15.54 -16.99 1.28
N ASN A 8 14.39 -17.61 1.54
CA ASN A 8 13.39 -17.02 2.42
C ASN A 8 13.90 -16.85 3.86
N SER A 9 14.67 -17.81 4.36
CA SER A 9 15.28 -17.73 5.71
C SER A 9 16.32 -16.61 5.78
N ARG A 10 17.09 -16.42 4.71
CA ARG A 10 18.14 -15.39 4.62
C ARG A 10 17.57 -13.99 4.56
N TRP A 11 16.55 -13.76 3.71
CA TRP A 11 16.01 -12.42 3.40
C TRP A 11 14.74 -12.10 4.19
N ARG A 12 13.93 -13.09 4.55
CA ARG A 12 12.65 -12.95 5.27
C ARG A 12 11.74 -11.86 4.67
N PRO A 13 11.51 -11.83 3.34
CA PRO A 13 10.69 -10.81 2.73
C PRO A 13 9.23 -10.97 3.11
N VAL A 14 8.54 -9.86 3.31
CA VAL A 14 7.08 -9.76 3.39
C VAL A 14 6.60 -8.69 2.41
N GLY A 15 5.32 -8.74 2.04
CA GLY A 15 4.71 -7.77 1.14
C GLY A 15 3.41 -7.25 1.75
N LEU A 16 3.43 -6.07 2.32
CA LEU A 16 2.25 -5.34 2.76
C LEU A 16 1.81 -4.38 1.65
N GLY A 17 0.59 -4.54 1.19
CA GLY A 17 -0.02 -3.70 0.17
C GLY A 17 -1.36 -3.15 0.61
N VAL A 18 -1.94 -2.30 -0.21
CA VAL A 18 -3.26 -1.70 0.01
C VAL A 18 -4.17 -1.93 -1.18
N MET A 19 -5.47 -1.86 -0.95
CA MET A 19 -6.51 -1.75 -1.96
C MET A 19 -7.61 -0.81 -1.46
N GLY A 20 -8.43 -0.28 -2.35
CA GLY A 20 -9.52 0.62 -1.98
C GLY A 20 -9.12 2.08 -1.81
N LEU A 21 -7.97 2.52 -2.32
CA LEU A 21 -7.59 3.94 -2.28
C LEU A 21 -8.63 4.80 -3.03
N GLN A 22 -9.09 4.34 -4.20
CA GLN A 22 -10.13 5.03 -4.96
C GLN A 22 -11.46 5.10 -4.20
N ASP A 23 -11.82 4.07 -3.42
CA ASP A 23 -13.00 4.10 -2.56
C ASP A 23 -12.91 5.22 -1.50
N ALA A 24 -11.72 5.41 -0.93
CA ALA A 24 -11.47 6.51 0.01
C ALA A 24 -11.66 7.87 -0.67
N PHE A 25 -11.12 8.04 -1.88
CA PHE A 25 -11.27 9.29 -2.63
C PHE A 25 -12.73 9.59 -2.97
N PHE A 26 -13.50 8.61 -3.44
CA PHE A 26 -14.95 8.80 -3.67
C PHE A 26 -15.69 9.23 -2.41
N ARG A 27 -15.40 8.58 -1.27
CA ARG A 27 -16.04 8.94 0.01
C ARG A 27 -15.68 10.34 0.50
N LEU A 28 -14.44 10.76 0.25
CA LEU A 28 -13.94 12.10 0.61
C LEU A 28 -14.25 13.14 -0.45
N ARG A 29 -14.78 12.74 -1.62
CA ARG A 29 -15.05 13.60 -2.78
C ARG A 29 -13.77 14.28 -3.29
N TYR A 30 -12.66 13.55 -3.28
CA TYR A 30 -11.40 14.01 -3.84
C TYR A 30 -11.27 13.51 -5.28
N PRO A 31 -11.14 14.40 -6.28
CA PRO A 31 -10.71 13.98 -7.62
C PRO A 31 -9.38 13.24 -7.53
N PHE A 32 -9.22 12.20 -8.33
CA PHE A 32 -8.04 11.32 -8.24
C PHE A 32 -6.71 12.08 -8.45
N ASP A 33 -6.70 13.08 -9.32
CA ASP A 33 -5.57 13.94 -9.65
C ASP A 33 -5.47 15.22 -8.80
N SER A 34 -6.33 15.36 -7.79
CA SER A 34 -6.34 16.53 -6.91
C SER A 34 -5.16 16.52 -5.93
N LYS A 35 -4.83 17.71 -5.43
CA LYS A 35 -3.78 17.87 -4.41
C LYS A 35 -4.14 17.16 -3.12
N GLU A 36 -5.40 17.18 -2.73
CA GLU A 36 -5.95 16.50 -1.55
C GLU A 36 -5.76 14.97 -1.65
N ALA A 37 -6.01 14.39 -2.83
CA ALA A 37 -5.81 12.96 -3.08
C ALA A 37 -4.32 12.59 -3.00
N GLN A 38 -3.44 13.40 -3.58
CA GLN A 38 -1.98 13.21 -3.51
C GLN A 38 -1.47 13.30 -2.07
N ASP A 39 -1.89 14.30 -1.31
CA ASP A 39 -1.47 14.49 0.07
C ASP A 39 -1.99 13.37 0.99
N LEU A 40 -3.22 12.90 0.76
CA LEU A 40 -3.76 11.75 1.48
C LEU A 40 -2.98 10.48 1.16
N SER A 41 -2.70 10.21 -0.12
CA SER A 41 -1.90 9.05 -0.56
C SER A 41 -0.51 9.04 0.08
N LYS A 42 0.15 10.20 0.05
CA LYS A 42 1.46 10.37 0.69
C LYS A 42 1.41 10.01 2.16
N ARG A 43 0.46 10.59 2.92
CA ARG A 43 0.30 10.33 4.36
C ARG A 43 0.01 8.87 4.66
N ILE A 44 -0.91 8.24 3.92
CA ILE A 44 -1.23 6.82 4.10
C ILE A 44 0.02 5.97 3.90
N GLN A 45 0.74 6.18 2.80
CA GLN A 45 1.93 5.38 2.50
C GLN A 45 3.07 5.64 3.49
N GLU A 46 3.26 6.89 3.93
CA GLU A 46 4.28 7.25 4.90
C GLU A 46 4.04 6.55 6.25
N GLU A 47 2.79 6.54 6.74
CA GLU A 47 2.45 5.87 8.00
C GLU A 47 2.58 4.35 7.89
N ILE A 48 2.09 3.74 6.81
CA ILE A 48 2.24 2.29 6.60
C ILE A 48 3.72 1.90 6.57
N TYR A 49 4.55 2.66 5.85
CA TYR A 49 5.97 2.37 5.74
C TYR A 49 6.70 2.56 7.06
N PHE A 50 6.37 3.63 7.81
CA PHE A 50 6.95 3.88 9.12
C PHE A 50 6.68 2.72 10.07
N TYR A 51 5.41 2.36 10.28
CA TYR A 51 5.06 1.29 11.22
C TYR A 51 5.51 -0.10 10.76
N ALA A 52 5.57 -0.35 9.48
CA ALA A 52 6.14 -1.60 8.96
C ALA A 52 7.64 -1.72 9.32
N LEU A 53 8.41 -0.65 9.15
CA LEU A 53 9.82 -0.62 9.52
C LEU A 53 10.02 -0.66 11.03
N GLU A 54 9.24 0.09 11.80
CA GLU A 54 9.29 0.10 13.26
C GLU A 54 9.04 -1.30 13.82
N THR A 55 7.96 -1.96 13.39
CA THR A 55 7.64 -3.33 13.80
C THR A 55 8.72 -4.33 13.38
N SER A 56 9.26 -4.20 12.16
CA SER A 56 10.36 -5.06 11.71
C SER A 56 11.64 -4.86 12.53
N CYS A 57 11.90 -3.63 12.98
CA CYS A 57 13.00 -3.30 13.89
C CYS A 57 12.77 -3.91 15.27
N GLU A 58 11.59 -3.79 15.85
CA GLU A 58 11.22 -4.42 17.12
C GLU A 58 11.35 -5.97 17.08
N LEU A 59 10.93 -6.55 15.96
CA LEU A 59 11.12 -7.98 15.74
C LEU A 59 12.61 -8.35 15.62
N ALA A 60 13.43 -7.49 15.05
CA ALA A 60 14.87 -7.67 14.99
C ALA A 60 15.52 -7.56 16.38
N GLU A 61 15.08 -6.64 17.22
CA GLU A 61 15.51 -6.50 18.61
C GLU A 61 15.23 -7.80 19.41
N LYS A 62 14.09 -8.44 19.14
CA LYS A 62 13.67 -9.65 19.84
C LYS A 62 14.27 -10.96 19.29
N TYR A 63 14.39 -11.08 17.97
CA TYR A 63 14.70 -12.32 17.29
C TYR A 63 15.96 -12.26 16.42
N GLY A 64 16.66 -11.14 16.42
CA GLY A 64 17.76 -10.83 15.53
C GLY A 64 17.30 -10.34 14.15
N PRO A 65 18.12 -9.58 13.45
CA PRO A 65 17.84 -9.14 12.08
C PRO A 65 17.83 -10.32 11.10
N HIS A 66 17.35 -10.10 9.87
CA HIS A 66 17.55 -11.06 8.79
C HIS A 66 19.06 -11.17 8.46
N THR A 67 19.52 -12.37 8.11
CA THR A 67 20.97 -12.64 8.02
C THR A 67 21.72 -11.87 6.94
N ALA A 68 21.01 -11.33 5.96
CA ALA A 68 21.58 -10.47 4.91
C ALA A 68 21.43 -8.96 5.20
N PHE A 69 21.10 -8.56 6.45
CA PHE A 69 20.85 -7.16 6.77
C PHE A 69 22.04 -6.24 6.42
N ASN A 70 23.25 -6.68 6.76
CA ASN A 70 24.48 -5.92 6.52
C ASN A 70 24.80 -5.72 5.02
N ASP A 71 24.18 -6.50 4.14
CA ASP A 71 24.30 -6.37 2.69
C ASP A 71 23.26 -5.37 2.11
N THR A 72 22.45 -4.72 2.96
CA THR A 72 21.36 -3.81 2.55
C THR A 72 21.72 -2.36 2.80
N ARG A 73 21.09 -1.45 2.04
CA ARG A 73 21.24 0.00 2.24
C ARG A 73 20.64 0.49 3.57
N ALA A 74 19.69 -0.26 4.13
CA ALA A 74 19.12 0.03 5.43
C ALA A 74 20.16 -0.06 6.56
N SER A 75 21.19 -0.90 6.44
CA SER A 75 22.31 -0.98 7.38
C SER A 75 23.12 0.33 7.42
N ASP A 76 23.17 1.05 6.30
CA ASP A 76 23.79 2.39 6.20
C ASP A 76 22.84 3.53 6.64
N GLY A 77 21.60 3.18 7.01
CA GLY A 77 20.56 4.14 7.38
C GLY A 77 19.87 4.80 6.19
N MET A 78 19.98 4.21 5.00
CA MET A 78 19.32 4.68 3.78
C MET A 78 18.03 3.91 3.56
N LEU A 79 16.90 4.59 3.63
CA LEU A 79 15.56 4.08 3.35
C LEU A 79 15.10 4.49 1.95
N GLN A 80 13.96 3.98 1.51
CA GLN A 80 13.51 4.17 0.14
C GLN A 80 13.31 5.64 -0.24
N PHE A 81 12.76 6.45 0.66
CA PHE A 81 12.57 7.89 0.39
C PHE A 81 13.90 8.65 0.27
N ASP A 82 14.97 8.21 0.95
CA ASP A 82 16.31 8.80 0.78
C ASP A 82 16.82 8.56 -0.64
N LEU A 83 16.58 7.34 -1.18
CA LEU A 83 16.98 6.99 -2.54
C LEU A 83 16.21 7.79 -3.61
N TRP A 84 15.00 8.20 -3.30
CA TRP A 84 14.17 9.03 -4.16
C TRP A 84 14.42 10.54 -3.98
N GLY A 85 15.23 10.93 -3.00
CA GLY A 85 15.47 12.34 -2.68
C GLY A 85 14.23 13.04 -2.10
N VAL A 86 13.30 12.29 -1.50
CA VAL A 86 12.06 12.80 -0.94
C VAL A 86 12.23 13.00 0.56
N GLN A 87 11.73 14.14 1.07
CA GLN A 87 11.74 14.39 2.50
C GLN A 87 10.44 13.86 3.15
N PRO A 88 10.55 13.13 4.27
CA PRO A 88 9.40 12.70 5.04
C PRO A 88 8.77 13.88 5.79
N THR A 89 7.51 13.68 6.22
CA THR A 89 6.75 14.74 6.91
C THR A 89 7.33 15.07 8.29
N ASP A 90 7.72 14.05 9.06
CA ASP A 90 8.35 14.21 10.38
C ASP A 90 9.78 13.65 10.36
N THR A 91 10.72 14.52 10.00
CA THR A 91 12.14 14.15 9.90
C THR A 91 12.71 13.66 11.24
N ALA A 92 12.30 14.22 12.37
CA ALA A 92 12.80 13.82 13.70
C ALA A 92 12.39 12.38 14.03
N ARG A 93 11.12 12.04 13.82
CA ARG A 93 10.58 10.68 13.98
C ARG A 93 11.33 9.66 13.10
N TRP A 94 11.56 10.00 11.85
CA TRP A 94 12.26 9.13 10.90
C TRP A 94 13.75 8.95 11.27
N ASN A 95 14.43 10.01 11.71
CA ASN A 95 15.82 9.92 12.15
C ASN A 95 15.97 9.03 13.40
N ALA A 96 15.04 9.11 14.34
CA ALA A 96 15.02 8.23 15.50
C ALA A 96 14.87 6.75 15.09
N LEU A 97 13.95 6.45 14.17
CA LEU A 97 13.77 5.08 13.64
C LEU A 97 15.01 4.60 12.88
N LYS A 98 15.61 5.44 12.02
CA LYS A 98 16.85 5.12 11.31
C LYS A 98 17.99 4.76 12.27
N ALA A 99 18.13 5.51 13.36
CA ALA A 99 19.15 5.22 14.38
C ALA A 99 18.92 3.85 15.03
N ARG A 100 17.66 3.51 15.37
CA ARG A 100 17.30 2.18 15.88
C ARG A 100 17.61 1.09 14.86
N ILE A 101 17.22 1.27 13.59
CA ILE A 101 17.48 0.30 12.51
C ILE A 101 18.97 0.06 12.34
N LYS A 102 19.81 1.08 12.39
CA LYS A 102 21.27 0.92 12.30
C LYS A 102 21.84 0.09 13.45
N THR A 103 21.26 0.16 14.63
CA THR A 103 21.74 -0.56 15.82
C THR A 103 21.19 -1.98 15.88
N SER A 104 19.91 -2.18 15.63
CA SER A 104 19.18 -3.43 15.85
C SER A 104 18.92 -4.23 14.56
N GLY A 105 19.00 -3.55 13.42
CA GLY A 105 18.66 -4.13 12.12
C GLY A 105 17.17 -4.17 11.83
N LEU A 106 16.83 -4.88 10.77
CA LEU A 106 15.46 -5.21 10.37
C LEU A 106 15.26 -6.73 10.31
N ARG A 107 14.13 -7.20 10.77
CA ARG A 107 13.78 -8.63 10.68
C ARG A 107 13.46 -9.05 9.25
N ASN A 108 12.94 -8.14 8.42
CA ASN A 108 12.47 -8.39 7.08
C ASN A 108 13.22 -7.51 6.08
N SER A 109 13.68 -8.07 4.97
CA SER A 109 14.43 -7.34 3.94
C SER A 109 13.52 -6.47 3.06
N LEU A 110 12.28 -6.92 2.84
CA LEU A 110 11.23 -6.21 2.11
C LEU A 110 9.98 -6.18 2.98
N LEU A 111 9.25 -5.08 2.94
CA LEU A 111 8.07 -4.84 3.77
C LEU A 111 6.85 -4.44 2.96
N ILE A 112 7.02 -3.58 1.95
CA ILE A 112 5.93 -3.04 1.16
C ILE A 112 5.92 -3.67 -0.23
N ALA A 113 4.74 -4.11 -0.67
CA ALA A 113 4.50 -4.58 -2.03
C ALA A 113 3.09 -4.20 -2.45
N ILE A 114 2.98 -3.20 -3.31
CA ILE A 114 1.69 -2.80 -3.88
C ILE A 114 1.36 -3.76 -5.02
N ALA A 115 0.47 -4.70 -4.74
CA ALA A 115 0.03 -5.72 -5.69
C ALA A 115 -1.25 -5.28 -6.41
N PRO A 116 -1.57 -5.82 -7.61
CA PRO A 116 -2.77 -5.45 -8.37
C PRO A 116 -4.11 -5.73 -7.65
N THR A 117 -4.17 -6.72 -6.79
CA THR A 117 -5.34 -7.10 -5.94
C THR A 117 -6.67 -7.36 -6.68
N ALA A 118 -6.63 -7.63 -7.99
CA ALA A 118 -7.82 -7.73 -8.84
C ALA A 118 -8.95 -8.63 -8.28
N THR A 119 -8.60 -9.87 -7.90
CA THR A 119 -9.57 -10.84 -7.39
C THR A 119 -10.01 -10.51 -5.96
N ILE A 120 -9.06 -10.24 -5.07
CA ILE A 120 -9.38 -9.99 -3.65
C ILE A 120 -10.16 -8.69 -3.47
N ALA A 121 -9.86 -7.66 -4.26
CA ALA A 121 -10.63 -6.40 -4.26
C ALA A 121 -12.09 -6.65 -4.68
N SER A 122 -12.31 -7.49 -5.71
CA SER A 122 -13.67 -7.87 -6.13
C SER A 122 -14.42 -8.65 -5.06
N ILE A 123 -13.76 -9.56 -4.34
CA ILE A 123 -14.38 -10.36 -3.27
C ILE A 123 -14.86 -9.47 -2.13
N VAL A 124 -14.07 -8.48 -1.71
CA VAL A 124 -14.43 -7.58 -0.61
C VAL A 124 -15.24 -6.35 -1.06
N GLY A 125 -15.45 -6.18 -2.37
CA GLY A 125 -16.23 -5.07 -2.91
C GLY A 125 -15.53 -3.72 -2.84
N SER A 126 -14.20 -3.69 -2.91
CA SER A 126 -13.38 -2.48 -3.02
C SER A 126 -12.76 -2.31 -4.39
N TYR A 127 -12.18 -1.13 -4.65
CA TYR A 127 -11.36 -0.92 -5.84
C TYR A 127 -9.98 -1.56 -5.72
N GLU A 128 -9.38 -1.87 -6.87
CA GLU A 128 -8.12 -2.56 -6.97
C GLU A 128 -6.95 -1.65 -6.58
N SER A 129 -6.07 -2.16 -5.73
CA SER A 129 -4.79 -1.54 -5.40
C SER A 129 -4.90 -0.03 -5.08
N ILE A 130 -4.05 0.75 -5.70
CA ILE A 130 -4.00 2.22 -5.65
C ILE A 130 -4.50 2.85 -6.96
N GLU A 131 -5.17 2.07 -7.80
CA GLU A 131 -5.54 2.49 -9.14
C GLU A 131 -6.84 3.29 -9.18
N PRO A 132 -6.98 4.21 -10.15
CA PRO A 132 -8.25 4.89 -10.40
C PRO A 132 -9.27 3.93 -10.99
N MET A 133 -10.55 4.26 -10.84
CA MET A 133 -11.61 3.54 -11.55
C MET A 133 -11.49 3.74 -13.05
N VAL A 134 -11.49 2.64 -13.81
CA VAL A 134 -11.35 2.66 -15.28
C VAL A 134 -12.48 3.41 -15.97
N SER A 135 -13.73 3.20 -15.50
CA SER A 135 -14.94 3.83 -16.04
C SER A 135 -16.05 3.74 -15.00
N THR A 136 -17.06 4.61 -15.11
CA THR A 136 -18.26 4.57 -14.26
C THR A 136 -19.13 3.34 -14.51
N LEU A 137 -19.00 2.76 -15.70
CA LEU A 137 -19.66 1.52 -16.11
C LEU A 137 -18.70 0.75 -17.00
N PHE A 138 -18.39 -0.51 -16.68
CA PHE A 138 -17.56 -1.38 -17.50
C PHE A 138 -17.92 -2.85 -17.31
N LYS A 139 -17.58 -3.65 -18.30
CA LYS A 139 -17.74 -5.09 -18.27
C LYS A 139 -16.41 -5.74 -17.86
N ARG A 140 -16.48 -6.60 -16.84
CA ARG A 140 -15.36 -7.43 -16.43
C ARG A 140 -15.61 -8.87 -16.91
N GLU A 141 -14.67 -9.39 -17.67
CA GLU A 141 -14.64 -10.79 -18.08
C GLU A 141 -13.75 -11.59 -17.13
N THR A 142 -14.24 -12.71 -16.66
CA THR A 142 -13.51 -13.67 -15.82
C THR A 142 -13.75 -15.08 -16.34
N LEU A 143 -13.01 -16.05 -15.81
CA LEU A 143 -13.26 -17.47 -16.12
C LEU A 143 -14.68 -17.94 -15.73
N SER A 144 -15.32 -17.25 -14.79
CA SER A 144 -16.68 -17.55 -14.31
C SER A 144 -17.79 -16.83 -15.08
N GLY A 145 -17.44 -15.99 -16.05
CA GLY A 145 -18.40 -15.23 -16.85
C GLY A 145 -18.13 -13.73 -16.93
N GLU A 146 -19.11 -13.02 -17.46
CA GLU A 146 -19.08 -11.57 -17.65
C GLU A 146 -19.89 -10.88 -16.55
N PHE A 147 -19.31 -9.84 -15.94
CA PHE A 147 -19.93 -9.09 -14.87
C PHE A 147 -19.95 -7.61 -15.22
N LEU A 148 -21.11 -6.98 -15.15
CA LEU A 148 -21.25 -5.54 -15.27
C LEU A 148 -20.85 -4.88 -13.96
N GLN A 149 -19.86 -4.00 -14.02
CA GLN A 149 -19.38 -3.22 -12.87
C GLN A 149 -19.86 -1.77 -13.01
N VAL A 150 -20.48 -1.28 -11.97
CA VAL A 150 -20.97 0.11 -11.92
C VAL A 150 -20.35 0.87 -10.76
N ASN A 151 -20.21 2.19 -10.93
CA ASN A 151 -19.75 3.05 -9.85
C ASN A 151 -20.86 3.19 -8.79
N LYS A 152 -20.75 2.40 -7.72
CA LYS A 152 -21.72 2.38 -6.61
C LYS A 152 -21.83 3.74 -5.90
N TYR A 153 -20.76 4.53 -5.86
CA TYR A 153 -20.74 5.87 -5.23
C TYR A 153 -21.54 6.87 -6.06
N LEU A 154 -21.34 6.84 -7.39
CA LEU A 154 -22.13 7.67 -8.31
C LEU A 154 -23.62 7.35 -8.23
N ILE A 155 -23.98 6.06 -8.27
CA ILE A 155 -25.38 5.65 -8.14
C ILE A 155 -25.98 6.12 -6.82
N HIS A 156 -25.25 5.95 -5.72
CA HIS A 156 -25.70 6.39 -4.41
C HIS A 156 -25.97 7.91 -4.38
N GLU A 157 -25.06 8.69 -4.93
CA GLU A 157 -25.20 10.13 -4.99
C GLU A 157 -26.36 10.58 -5.90
N LEU A 158 -26.51 9.99 -7.08
CA LEU A 158 -27.64 10.27 -7.98
C LEU A 158 -28.97 9.95 -7.31
N LYS A 159 -29.07 8.85 -6.55
CA LYS A 159 -30.27 8.53 -5.76
C LYS A 159 -30.55 9.56 -4.67
N GLN A 160 -29.52 10.01 -3.94
CA GLN A 160 -29.68 11.05 -2.92
C GLN A 160 -30.16 12.39 -3.49
N LEU A 161 -29.71 12.72 -4.70
CA LEU A 161 -30.10 13.95 -5.38
C LEU A 161 -31.44 13.84 -6.13
N GLY A 162 -32.09 12.67 -6.13
CA GLY A 162 -33.31 12.42 -6.87
C GLY A 162 -33.14 12.40 -8.40
N LEU A 163 -31.93 12.25 -8.88
CA LEU A 163 -31.59 12.22 -10.31
C LEU A 163 -31.58 10.81 -10.90
N TRP A 164 -31.63 9.77 -10.09
CA TRP A 164 -31.69 8.38 -10.53
C TRP A 164 -33.09 8.02 -11.00
N ASN A 165 -33.30 7.89 -12.31
CA ASN A 165 -34.57 7.55 -12.94
C ASN A 165 -34.36 6.64 -14.15
N ASP A 166 -35.45 6.24 -14.84
CA ASP A 166 -35.45 5.30 -15.96
C ASP A 166 -34.69 5.79 -17.22
N HIS A 167 -34.21 7.05 -17.24
CA HIS A 167 -33.44 7.62 -18.35
C HIS A 167 -31.93 7.68 -18.06
N ILE A 168 -31.49 7.36 -16.85
CA ILE A 168 -30.11 7.27 -16.41
C ILE A 168 -29.76 5.83 -16.02
#